data_17ab13d4924f3d5a4f89b53431762b3b
#
_entry.id   17ab13d4924f3d5a4f89b53431762b3b
#
_cell.length_a   1.000
_cell.length_b   1.000
_cell.length_c   1.000
_cell.angle_alpha   90.00
_cell.angle_beta   90.00
_cell.angle_gamma   90.00
#
_symmetry.space_group_name_H-M   'P 1'
#
loop_
_entity.id
_entity.type
_entity.pdbx_description
1 polymer ?
#
loop_
_entity_poly.entity_id
_entity_poly.type
_entity_poly.pdbx_seq_one_letter_code
_entity_poly.pdbx_strand_id
1 'polypeptide(L)'
;MAKLKVIHVVYANWCPHCVPTTVEPIKKLAKELGIGCDLLDIDTENEARADGLVRKYGDWSEDYLIPQVFFEFDNGEVRHVLTGYSEGVSYTRRAVENLLKSSLLQVK
;
A
#
# COMPACT_ATOMS: atom_id res chain seq x y z
N MET A 1 20.36 4.33 9.46
CA MET A 1 19.28 4.43 8.47
C MET A 1 18.04 3.69 8.94
N ALA A 2 16.87 4.28 8.74
CA ALA A 2 15.62 3.66 9.12
C ALA A 2 15.33 2.43 8.23
N LYS A 3 14.79 1.38 8.86
CA LYS A 3 14.41 0.16 8.17
C LYS A 3 12.91 0.09 8.03
N LEU A 4 12.45 -0.49 6.92
CA LEU A 4 11.04 -0.73 6.69
C LEU A 4 10.50 -1.69 7.74
N LYS A 5 9.42 -1.29 8.41
CA LYS A 5 8.84 -2.02 9.55
C LYS A 5 7.47 -2.61 9.22
N VAL A 6 6.62 -1.83 8.56
CA VAL A 6 5.24 -2.21 8.24
C VAL A 6 4.87 -1.64 6.88
N ILE A 7 4.11 -2.42 6.10
CA ILE A 7 3.50 -1.92 4.87
C ILE A 7 1.99 -1.82 5.11
N HIS A 8 1.43 -0.62 4.97
CA HIS A 8 -0.01 -0.38 5.09
C HIS A 8 -0.64 -0.35 3.71
N VAL A 9 -1.74 -1.07 3.52
CA VAL A 9 -2.46 -1.08 2.24
C VAL A 9 -3.92 -0.69 2.48
N VAL A 10 -4.33 0.43 1.92
CA VAL A 10 -5.73 0.87 1.91
C VAL A 10 -6.38 0.29 0.66
N TYR A 11 -7.44 -0.49 0.83
CA TYR A 11 -8.03 -1.25 -0.29
C TYR A 11 -9.51 -1.55 -0.05
N ALA A 12 -10.15 -2.15 -1.07
CA ALA A 12 -11.48 -2.74 -0.96
C ALA A 12 -11.49 -4.09 -1.67
N ASN A 13 -12.22 -5.05 -1.13
CA ASN A 13 -12.26 -6.43 -1.69
C ASN A 13 -12.87 -6.49 -3.09
N TRP A 14 -13.78 -5.56 -3.41
CA TRP A 14 -14.42 -5.51 -4.73
C TRP A 14 -13.56 -4.87 -5.81
N CYS A 15 -12.47 -4.24 -5.44
CA CYS A 15 -11.65 -3.46 -6.38
C CYS A 15 -10.64 -4.36 -7.10
N PRO A 16 -10.66 -4.47 -8.45
CA PRO A 16 -9.72 -5.31 -9.18
C PRO A 16 -8.28 -4.81 -9.13
N HIS A 17 -8.06 -3.52 -8.84
CA HIS A 17 -6.72 -2.96 -8.63
C HIS A 17 -6.15 -3.36 -7.27
N CYS A 18 -6.98 -3.83 -6.34
CA CYS A 18 -6.61 -4.05 -4.95
C CYS A 18 -6.13 -5.47 -4.68
N VAL A 19 -7.05 -6.43 -4.55
CA VAL A 19 -6.69 -7.75 -4.02
C VAL A 19 -5.70 -8.50 -4.92
N PRO A 20 -6.02 -8.82 -6.20
CA PRO A 20 -5.09 -9.61 -7.02
C PRO A 20 -3.86 -8.82 -7.48
N THR A 21 -3.98 -7.51 -7.63
CA THR A 21 -2.94 -6.69 -8.24
C THR A 21 -1.99 -6.08 -7.22
N THR A 22 -2.47 -5.77 -6.02
CA THR A 22 -1.70 -5.05 -5.00
C THR A 22 -1.58 -5.82 -3.69
N VAL A 23 -2.69 -6.22 -3.09
CA VAL A 23 -2.70 -6.86 -1.75
C VAL A 23 -1.88 -8.14 -1.74
N GLU A 24 -2.12 -9.05 -2.67
CA GLU A 24 -1.41 -10.33 -2.69
C GLU A 24 0.10 -10.17 -2.92
N PRO A 25 0.56 -9.39 -3.92
CA PRO A 25 2.00 -9.15 -4.07
C PRO A 25 2.64 -8.48 -2.86
N ILE A 26 1.97 -7.52 -2.24
CA ILE A 26 2.50 -6.82 -1.06
C ILE A 26 2.58 -7.75 0.15
N LYS A 27 1.57 -8.59 0.37
CA LYS A 27 1.60 -9.59 1.45
C LYS A 27 2.80 -10.52 1.28
N LYS A 28 3.04 -10.95 0.05
CA LYS A 28 4.18 -11.81 -0.26
C LYS A 28 5.51 -11.11 0.03
N LEU A 29 5.62 -9.84 -0.37
CA LEU A 29 6.81 -9.04 -0.11
C LEU A 29 7.06 -8.90 1.39
N ALA A 30 6.02 -8.55 2.16
CA ALA A 30 6.13 -8.39 3.62
C ALA A 30 6.60 -9.68 4.27
N LYS A 31 6.09 -10.82 3.82
CA LYS A 31 6.51 -12.12 4.31
C LYS A 31 7.97 -12.40 4.01
N GLU A 32 8.42 -12.11 2.79
CA GLU A 32 9.82 -12.29 2.38
C GLU A 32 10.77 -11.42 3.18
N LEU A 33 10.35 -10.20 3.52
CA LEU A 33 11.14 -9.26 4.30
C LEU A 33 11.03 -9.47 5.82
N GLY A 34 10.11 -10.32 6.27
CA GLY A 34 9.87 -10.57 7.69
C GLY A 34 9.28 -9.38 8.43
N ILE A 35 8.46 -8.58 7.76
CA ILE A 35 7.86 -7.36 8.33
C ILE A 35 6.34 -7.45 8.37
N GLY A 36 5.69 -6.50 9.07
CA GLY A 36 4.24 -6.44 9.19
C GLY A 36 3.56 -5.97 7.90
N CYS A 37 2.33 -6.43 7.71
CA CYS A 37 1.48 -5.99 6.62
C CYS A 37 0.12 -5.62 7.22
N ASP A 38 -0.24 -4.35 7.18
CA ASP A 38 -1.47 -3.82 7.76
C ASP A 38 -2.48 -3.58 6.63
N LEU A 39 -3.51 -4.41 6.56
CA LEU A 39 -4.52 -4.37 5.51
C LEU A 39 -5.74 -3.61 6.00
N LEU A 40 -6.00 -2.45 5.42
CA LEU A 40 -7.08 -1.55 5.81
C LEU A 40 -8.19 -1.56 4.75
N ASP A 41 -9.17 -2.44 4.94
CA ASP A 41 -10.34 -2.54 4.06
C ASP A 41 -11.30 -1.39 4.39
N ILE A 42 -11.57 -0.52 3.41
CA ILE A 42 -12.41 0.66 3.61
C ILE A 42 -13.89 0.34 3.82
N ASP A 43 -14.32 -0.89 3.54
CA ASP A 43 -15.70 -1.34 3.73
C ASP A 43 -15.92 -1.99 5.10
N THR A 44 -14.95 -1.87 6.00
CA THR A 44 -15.00 -2.43 7.34
C THR A 44 -14.83 -1.34 8.39
N GLU A 45 -14.73 -1.75 9.66
CA GLU A 45 -14.42 -0.85 10.79
C GLU A 45 -13.07 -0.15 10.65
N ASN A 46 -12.24 -0.59 9.71
CA ASN A 46 -10.93 0.04 9.44
C ASN A 46 -11.04 1.28 8.56
N GLU A 47 -12.25 1.65 8.10
CA GLU A 47 -12.45 2.83 7.24
C GLU A 47 -11.87 4.10 7.86
N ALA A 48 -12.14 4.35 9.14
CA ALA A 48 -11.65 5.55 9.82
C ALA A 48 -10.12 5.62 9.86
N ARG A 49 -9.46 4.48 10.10
CA ARG A 49 -8.00 4.39 10.10
C ARG A 49 -7.45 4.60 8.69
N ALA A 50 -8.09 4.01 7.69
CA ALA A 50 -7.70 4.17 6.30
C ALA A 50 -7.81 5.63 5.87
N ASP A 51 -8.95 6.27 6.15
CA ASP A 51 -9.17 7.69 5.84
C ASP A 51 -8.13 8.59 6.51
N GLY A 52 -7.82 8.32 7.77
CA GLY A 52 -6.83 9.08 8.51
C GLY A 52 -5.44 8.98 7.89
N LEU A 53 -5.06 7.78 7.46
CA LEU A 53 -3.77 7.53 6.83
C LEU A 53 -3.66 8.23 5.47
N VAL A 54 -4.69 8.12 4.63
CA VAL A 54 -4.72 8.77 3.32
C VAL A 54 -4.73 10.29 3.46
N ARG A 55 -5.51 10.81 4.40
CA ARG A 55 -5.62 12.27 4.64
C ARG A 55 -4.28 12.85 5.07
N LYS A 56 -3.56 12.14 5.93
CA LYS A 56 -2.31 12.64 6.48
C LYS A 56 -1.11 12.45 5.56
N TYR A 57 -1.02 11.33 4.87
CA TYR A 57 0.18 10.94 4.13
C TYR A 57 -0.05 10.68 2.64
N GLY A 58 -1.28 10.39 2.23
CA GLY A 58 -1.59 9.95 0.87
C GLY A 58 -2.28 10.99 0.00
N ASP A 59 -2.93 10.51 -1.06
CA ASP A 59 -3.66 11.33 -2.02
C ASP A 59 -5.13 11.46 -1.60
N TRP A 60 -5.40 12.38 -0.68
CA TRP A 60 -6.73 12.56 -0.14
C TRP A 60 -7.69 13.25 -1.11
N SER A 61 -8.89 12.69 -1.20
CA SER A 61 -10.11 13.34 -1.70
C SER A 61 -11.28 12.62 -1.07
N GLU A 62 -12.50 13.13 -1.19
CA GLU A 62 -13.68 12.44 -0.65
C GLU A 62 -13.85 11.04 -1.27
N ASP A 63 -13.50 10.93 -2.58
CA ASP A 63 -13.53 9.66 -3.32
C ASP A 63 -12.12 9.25 -3.75
N TYR A 64 -11.20 9.20 -2.79
CA TYR A 64 -9.81 8.90 -3.11
C TYR A 64 -9.64 7.56 -3.82
N LEU A 65 -8.63 7.49 -4.68
CA LEU A 65 -8.33 6.27 -5.44
C LEU A 65 -7.72 5.21 -4.52
N ILE A 66 -8.05 3.97 -4.79
CA ILE A 66 -7.50 2.79 -4.12
C ILE A 66 -6.93 1.84 -5.17
N PRO A 67 -5.94 1.01 -4.85
CA PRO A 67 -5.29 0.92 -3.53
C PRO A 67 -4.35 2.09 -3.28
N GLN A 68 -4.06 2.36 -2.01
CA GLN A 68 -2.95 3.23 -1.64
C GLN A 68 -2.03 2.47 -0.70
N VAL A 69 -0.73 2.53 -0.96
CA VAL A 69 0.28 1.79 -0.21
C VAL A 69 1.20 2.76 0.50
N PHE A 70 1.48 2.50 1.76
CA PHE A 70 2.32 3.32 2.62
C PHE A 70 3.39 2.46 3.28
N PHE A 71 4.62 2.95 3.29
CA PHE A 71 5.73 2.33 3.99
C PHE A 71 5.96 3.05 5.31
N GLU A 72 5.92 2.30 6.41
CA GLU A 72 6.27 2.82 7.72
C GLU A 72 7.62 2.26 8.14
N PHE A 73 8.51 3.15 8.57
CA PHE A 73 9.87 2.81 8.96
C PHE A 73 10.00 2.77 10.48
N ASP A 74 11.05 2.12 10.98
CA ASP A 74 11.27 1.92 12.41
C ASP A 74 11.53 3.22 13.19
N ASN A 75 11.82 4.33 12.49
CA ASN A 75 11.95 5.66 13.11
C ASN A 75 10.62 6.42 13.19
N GLY A 76 9.50 5.78 12.78
CA GLY A 76 8.18 6.40 12.79
C GLY A 76 7.81 7.14 11.50
N GLU A 77 8.73 7.25 10.54
CA GLU A 77 8.44 7.89 9.25
C GLU A 77 7.46 7.04 8.45
N VAL A 78 6.45 7.68 7.84
CA VAL A 78 5.49 7.03 6.95
C VAL A 78 5.56 7.71 5.58
N ARG A 79 5.70 6.91 4.52
CA ARG A 79 5.76 7.41 3.14
C ARG A 79 4.67 6.79 2.28
N HIS A 80 3.97 7.62 1.54
CA HIS A 80 3.07 7.17 0.49
C HIS A 80 3.92 6.74 -0.72
N VAL A 81 3.75 5.50 -1.15
CA VAL A 81 4.59 4.93 -2.23
C VAL A 81 3.80 4.53 -3.47
N LEU A 82 2.47 4.43 -3.37
CA LEU A 82 1.65 4.02 -4.51
C LEU A 82 0.19 4.42 -4.32
N THR A 83 -0.44 4.88 -5.41
CA THR A 83 -1.89 5.02 -5.54
C THR A 83 -2.30 4.33 -6.84
N GLY A 84 -3.42 3.60 -6.82
CA GLY A 84 -3.95 2.92 -8.00
C GLY A 84 -4.24 3.90 -9.14
N TYR A 85 -4.06 3.43 -10.37
CA TYR A 85 -4.25 4.24 -11.57
C TYR A 85 -5.66 4.08 -12.14
N SER A 86 -6.34 5.20 -12.32
CA SER A 86 -7.68 5.21 -12.93
C SER A 86 -7.68 4.79 -14.40
N GLU A 87 -6.52 4.82 -15.06
CA GLU A 87 -6.34 4.45 -16.47
C GLU A 87 -6.56 2.96 -16.71
N GLY A 88 -6.30 2.10 -15.72
CA GLY A 88 -6.56 0.67 -15.82
C GLY A 88 -5.70 -0.18 -14.90
N VAL A 89 -6.12 -1.44 -14.76
CA VAL A 89 -5.46 -2.42 -13.87
C VAL A 89 -4.02 -2.67 -14.28
N SER A 90 -3.73 -2.68 -15.60
CA SER A 90 -2.38 -2.95 -16.08
C SER A 90 -1.38 -1.88 -15.63
N TYR A 91 -1.82 -0.63 -15.53
CA TYR A 91 -0.98 0.47 -15.02
C TYR A 91 -0.66 0.28 -13.54
N THR A 92 -1.66 -0.07 -12.74
CA THR A 92 -1.47 -0.35 -11.32
C THR A 92 -0.54 -1.54 -11.12
N ARG A 93 -0.73 -2.61 -11.90
CA ARG A 93 0.12 -3.81 -11.82
C ARG A 93 1.58 -3.48 -12.08
N ARG A 94 1.85 -2.67 -13.11
CA ARG A 94 3.21 -2.26 -13.46
C ARG A 94 3.84 -1.43 -12.33
N ALA A 95 3.06 -0.52 -11.73
CA ALA A 95 3.53 0.28 -10.60
C ALA A 95 3.88 -0.58 -9.39
N VAL A 96 3.05 -1.60 -9.10
CA VAL A 96 3.31 -2.55 -8.01
C VAL A 96 4.59 -3.34 -8.29
N GLU A 97 4.76 -3.85 -9.51
CA GLU A 97 5.97 -4.59 -9.89
C GLU A 97 7.23 -3.75 -9.70
N ASN A 98 7.19 -2.48 -10.11
CA ASN A 98 8.30 -1.55 -9.94
C ASN A 98 8.57 -1.28 -8.46
N LEU A 99 7.53 -1.13 -7.65
CA LEU A 99 7.64 -0.93 -6.22
C LEU A 99 8.30 -2.13 -5.54
N LEU A 100 7.90 -3.34 -5.91
CA LEU A 100 8.48 -4.57 -5.36
C LEU A 100 9.97 -4.67 -5.67
N LYS A 101 10.36 -4.37 -6.90
CA LYS A 101 11.76 -4.40 -7.32
C LYS A 101 12.60 -3.41 -6.53
N SER A 102 12.13 -2.15 -6.41
CA SER A 102 12.89 -1.13 -5.69
C SER A 102 12.96 -1.43 -4.19
N SER A 103 11.89 -1.99 -3.61
CA SER A 103 11.87 -2.37 -2.19
C SER A 103 12.88 -3.47 -1.89
N LEU A 104 12.95 -4.49 -2.73
CA LEU A 104 13.92 -5.58 -2.56
C LEU A 104 15.35 -5.07 -2.69
N LEU A 105 15.59 -4.13 -3.60
CA LEU A 105 16.91 -3.54 -3.78
C LEU A 105 17.33 -2.69 -2.57
N GLN A 106 16.38 -1.98 -1.96
CA GLN A 106 16.67 -1.12 -0.80
C GLN A 106 16.97 -1.90 0.47
N VAL A 107 16.43 -3.10 0.60
CA VAL A 107 16.58 -3.91 1.82
C VAL A 107 17.82 -4.81 1.75
N LYS A 108 18.33 -5.03 0.56
CA LYS A 108 19.56 -5.79 0.36
C LYS A 108 20.77 -4.89 0.46
#